data_cc299b21b3ecb09dea3bc7b508602de9
#
_entry.id   cc299b21b3ecb09dea3bc7b508602de9
#
_cell.length_a   1.000
_cell.length_b   1.000
_cell.length_c   1.000
_cell.angle_alpha   90.00
_cell.angle_beta   90.00
_cell.angle_gamma   90.00
#
_symmetry.space_group_name_H-M   'P 1'
#
loop_
_entity.id
_entity.type
_entity.pdbx_description
1 polymer ?
#
loop_
_entity_poly.entity_id
_entity_poly.type
_entity_poly.pdbx_seq_one_letter_code
_entity_poly.pdbx_strand_id
1 'polypeptide(L)'
;MESKVVSDKTKLFIGSDSECHEIKVAPDSDEVLRVWIKQPTWLQVEQALSTVMNIDSSTQSMDIDLNKMYKFMVTNFIDRTEPSLSATDLMRLTPYVGNQLKEILPNPFQEMEGDAGNEE
;
A
#
# COMPACT_ATOMS: atom_id res chain seq x y z
N MET A 1 29.70 -12.92 -15.44
CA MET A 1 29.27 -13.02 -14.04
C MET A 1 28.55 -14.36 -13.81
N GLU A 2 28.93 -15.06 -12.79
CA GLU A 2 28.31 -16.34 -12.49
C GLU A 2 27.08 -16.18 -11.65
N SER A 3 26.05 -16.93 -11.97
CA SER A 3 24.83 -16.96 -11.18
C SER A 3 25.03 -17.88 -9.98
N LYS A 4 24.44 -17.50 -8.88
CA LYS A 4 24.52 -18.27 -7.65
C LYS A 4 23.12 -18.50 -7.12
N VAL A 5 22.75 -19.76 -6.88
CA VAL A 5 21.46 -20.10 -6.32
C VAL A 5 21.44 -19.66 -4.86
N VAL A 6 20.34 -18.98 -4.48
CA VAL A 6 20.20 -18.53 -3.11
C VAL A 6 20.10 -19.72 -2.17
N SER A 7 20.87 -19.69 -1.07
CA SER A 7 20.86 -20.77 -0.09
C SER A 7 19.93 -20.46 1.09
N ASP A 8 19.71 -19.18 1.36
CA ASP A 8 18.83 -18.76 2.45
C ASP A 8 17.52 -18.29 1.86
N LYS A 9 16.50 -19.16 1.93
CA LYS A 9 15.22 -18.85 1.30
C LYS A 9 14.51 -17.67 1.92
N THR A 10 14.87 -17.27 3.14
CA THR A 10 14.24 -16.11 3.76
C THR A 10 14.51 -14.82 3.00
N LYS A 11 15.57 -14.82 2.19
CA LYS A 11 15.86 -13.64 1.36
C LYS A 11 14.81 -13.43 0.27
N LEU A 12 13.98 -14.43 0.01
CA LEU A 12 12.95 -14.36 -1.02
C LEU A 12 11.61 -13.86 -0.48
N PHE A 13 11.48 -13.72 0.82
CA PHE A 13 10.20 -13.43 1.45
C PHE A 13 10.21 -12.05 2.08
N ILE A 14 8.99 -11.44 2.10
CA ILE A 14 8.78 -10.22 2.86
C ILE A 14 8.90 -10.55 4.34
N GLY A 15 9.57 -9.68 5.09
CA GLY A 15 9.65 -9.84 6.54
C GLY A 15 8.29 -9.68 7.19
N SER A 16 8.17 -10.21 8.41
CA SER A 16 6.92 -10.13 9.16
C SER A 16 6.80 -8.83 9.95
N ASP A 17 7.87 -8.05 10.02
CA ASP A 17 7.86 -6.81 10.79
C ASP A 17 7.08 -5.72 10.09
N SER A 18 6.34 -4.93 10.88
CA SER A 18 5.67 -3.76 10.36
C SER A 18 6.45 -2.52 10.78
N GLU A 19 6.34 -1.46 9.98
CA GLU A 19 7.04 -0.21 10.20
C GLU A 19 6.07 0.81 10.78
N CYS A 20 6.44 1.44 11.88
CA CYS A 20 5.59 2.42 12.55
C CYS A 20 5.82 3.81 11.99
N HIS A 21 4.74 4.48 11.63
CA HIS A 21 4.75 5.86 11.16
C HIS A 21 3.82 6.70 12.02
N GLU A 22 4.20 7.96 12.25
CA GLU A 22 3.37 8.90 12.96
C GLU A 22 2.77 9.90 11.99
N ILE A 23 1.45 10.06 12.06
CA ILE A 23 0.71 10.96 11.20
C ILE A 23 0.11 12.05 12.08
N LYS A 24 0.33 13.31 11.72
CA LYS A 24 -0.22 14.42 12.49
C LYS A 24 -1.72 14.50 12.27
N VAL A 25 -2.44 14.77 13.36
CA VAL A 25 -3.90 14.86 13.31
C VAL A 25 -4.33 16.18 12.66
N ALA A 26 -3.59 17.27 12.92
CA ALA A 26 -3.89 18.58 12.35
C ALA A 26 -2.58 19.39 12.29
N PRO A 27 -2.53 20.43 11.41
CA PRO A 27 -1.29 21.18 11.24
C PRO A 27 -0.78 21.86 12.51
N ASP A 28 -1.69 22.25 13.40
CA ASP A 28 -1.35 22.97 14.63
C ASP A 28 -1.49 22.10 15.87
N SER A 29 -1.55 20.79 15.70
CA SER A 29 -1.73 19.86 16.81
C SER A 29 -0.46 19.08 17.07
N ASP A 30 -0.22 18.75 18.35
CA ASP A 30 0.87 17.85 18.73
C ASP A 30 0.44 16.39 18.74
N GLU A 31 -0.84 16.15 18.53
CA GLU A 31 -1.37 14.79 18.54
C GLU A 31 -1.05 14.06 17.25
N VAL A 32 -0.75 12.78 17.38
CA VAL A 32 -0.43 11.94 16.23
C VAL A 32 -1.21 10.65 16.28
N LEU A 33 -1.44 10.11 15.08
CA LEU A 33 -1.93 8.75 14.90
C LEU A 33 -0.73 7.88 14.55
N ARG A 34 -0.55 6.77 15.27
CA ARG A 34 0.51 5.82 14.93
C ARG A 34 -0.07 4.72 14.07
N VAL A 35 0.61 4.45 12.97
CA VAL A 35 0.17 3.45 11.99
C VAL A 35 1.34 2.50 11.72
N TRP A 36 1.10 1.21 11.86
CA TRP A 36 2.09 0.18 11.53
C TRP A 36 1.78 -0.38 10.15
N ILE A 37 2.72 -0.24 9.23
CA ILE A 37 2.55 -0.60 7.81
C ILE A 37 3.29 -1.87 7.51
N LYS A 38 2.62 -2.83 6.88
CA LYS A 38 3.21 -4.06 6.38
C LYS A 38 3.52 -3.90 4.90
N GLN A 39 4.66 -4.44 4.46
CA GLN A 39 4.96 -4.47 3.04
C GLN A 39 4.16 -5.59 2.38
N PRO A 40 3.68 -5.37 1.16
CA PRO A 40 2.88 -6.38 0.47
C PRO A 40 3.77 -7.49 -0.09
N THR A 41 3.20 -8.70 -0.15
CA THR A 41 3.82 -9.78 -0.90
C THR A 41 3.55 -9.58 -2.39
N TRP A 42 4.29 -10.33 -3.21
CA TRP A 42 4.07 -10.29 -4.66
C TRP A 42 2.62 -10.59 -5.02
N LEU A 43 2.05 -11.63 -4.41
CA LEU A 43 0.66 -11.98 -4.69
C LEU A 43 -0.32 -10.90 -4.26
N GLN A 44 -0.04 -10.21 -3.16
CA GLN A 44 -0.90 -9.11 -2.72
C GLN A 44 -0.86 -7.95 -3.69
N VAL A 45 0.30 -7.67 -4.27
CA VAL A 45 0.40 -6.64 -5.30
C VAL A 45 -0.44 -7.02 -6.51
N GLU A 46 -0.34 -8.28 -6.95
CA GLU A 46 -1.13 -8.76 -8.08
C GLU A 46 -2.62 -8.71 -7.79
N GLN A 47 -3.02 -9.07 -6.58
CA GLN A 47 -4.42 -9.00 -6.19
C GLN A 47 -4.94 -7.57 -6.16
N ALA A 48 -4.11 -6.64 -5.67
CA ALA A 48 -4.50 -5.24 -5.63
C ALA A 48 -4.74 -4.71 -7.04
N LEU A 49 -3.83 -5.03 -7.95
CA LEU A 49 -3.94 -4.57 -9.32
C LEU A 49 -5.19 -5.14 -10.01
N SER A 50 -5.45 -6.43 -9.84
CA SER A 50 -6.61 -7.04 -10.47
C SER A 50 -7.93 -6.58 -9.84
N THR A 51 -7.91 -6.24 -8.54
CA THR A 51 -9.11 -5.77 -7.86
C THR A 51 -9.54 -4.38 -8.34
N VAL A 52 -8.57 -3.51 -8.63
CA VAL A 52 -8.86 -2.11 -8.92
C VAL A 52 -8.92 -1.81 -10.41
N MET A 53 -8.48 -2.72 -11.25
CA MET A 53 -8.52 -2.51 -12.70
C MET A 53 -9.80 -3.08 -13.28
N ASN A 54 -10.51 -2.26 -14.05
CA ASN A 54 -11.70 -2.65 -14.75
C ASN A 54 -11.43 -2.57 -16.25
N ILE A 55 -11.72 -3.66 -16.96
CA ILE A 55 -11.53 -3.72 -18.39
C ILE A 55 -12.90 -3.77 -19.05
N ASP A 56 -13.18 -2.77 -19.88
CA ASP A 56 -14.40 -2.74 -20.66
C ASP A 56 -14.13 -3.38 -22.01
N SER A 57 -14.61 -4.60 -22.20
CA SER A 57 -14.32 -5.35 -23.43
C SER A 57 -14.97 -4.75 -24.65
N SER A 58 -16.06 -3.99 -24.48
CA SER A 58 -16.75 -3.40 -25.64
C SER A 58 -15.98 -2.17 -26.18
N THR A 59 -15.34 -1.40 -25.30
CA THR A 59 -14.56 -0.24 -25.72
C THR A 59 -13.07 -0.50 -25.66
N GLN A 60 -12.68 -1.62 -25.07
CA GLN A 60 -11.28 -2.00 -24.82
C GLN A 60 -10.54 -0.97 -23.99
N SER A 61 -11.27 -0.26 -23.14
CA SER A 61 -10.68 0.68 -22.21
C SER A 61 -10.43 0.01 -20.88
N MET A 62 -9.49 0.56 -20.12
CA MET A 62 -9.16 0.06 -18.80
C MET A 62 -9.24 1.21 -17.82
N ASP A 63 -10.12 1.05 -16.82
CA ASP A 63 -10.30 2.05 -15.78
C ASP A 63 -9.71 1.55 -14.48
N ILE A 64 -9.27 2.49 -13.65
CA ILE A 64 -8.73 2.20 -12.34
C ILE A 64 -9.68 2.76 -11.30
N ASP A 65 -10.15 1.87 -10.42
CA ASP A 65 -11.04 2.29 -9.33
C ASP A 65 -10.20 2.63 -8.10
N LEU A 66 -9.94 3.91 -7.91
CA LEU A 66 -9.10 4.39 -6.81
C LEU A 66 -9.70 4.08 -5.45
N ASN A 67 -11.02 4.11 -5.34
CA ASN A 67 -11.67 3.78 -4.07
C ASN A 67 -11.39 2.34 -3.67
N LYS A 68 -11.50 1.42 -4.62
CA LYS A 68 -11.20 0.02 -4.35
C LYS A 68 -9.73 -0.16 -4.00
N MET A 69 -8.85 0.57 -4.67
CA MET A 69 -7.42 0.49 -4.40
C MET A 69 -7.12 0.91 -2.96
N TYR A 70 -7.63 2.06 -2.54
CA TYR A 70 -7.36 2.54 -1.19
C TYR A 70 -8.00 1.64 -0.13
N LYS A 71 -9.19 1.12 -0.39
CA LYS A 71 -9.80 0.15 0.53
C LYS A 71 -8.94 -1.08 0.67
N PHE A 72 -8.43 -1.59 -0.43
CA PHE A 72 -7.55 -2.76 -0.41
C PHE A 72 -6.29 -2.47 0.41
N MET A 73 -5.68 -1.31 0.18
CA MET A 73 -4.44 -0.94 0.83
C MET A 73 -4.62 -0.79 2.34
N VAL A 74 -5.66 -0.08 2.78
CA VAL A 74 -5.86 0.11 4.22
C VAL A 74 -6.29 -1.18 4.90
N THR A 75 -6.95 -2.07 4.19
CA THR A 75 -7.38 -3.34 4.77
C THR A 75 -6.23 -4.33 4.91
N ASN A 76 -5.32 -4.34 3.94
CA ASN A 76 -4.30 -5.38 3.86
C ASN A 76 -2.90 -4.94 4.27
N PHE A 77 -2.58 -3.66 4.13
CA PHE A 77 -1.21 -3.19 4.35
C PHE A 77 -1.03 -2.45 5.67
N ILE A 78 -2.10 -2.21 6.41
CA ILE A 78 -2.02 -1.65 7.75
C ILE A 78 -2.15 -2.79 8.75
N ASP A 79 -1.08 -2.96 9.55
CA ASP A 79 -1.06 -4.02 10.56
C ASP A 79 -1.92 -3.64 11.76
N ARG A 80 -1.73 -2.44 12.27
CA ARG A 80 -2.51 -1.92 13.40
C ARG A 80 -2.33 -0.41 13.49
N THR A 81 -3.13 0.21 14.34
CA THR A 81 -3.05 1.65 14.59
C THR A 81 -3.20 1.92 16.10
N GLU A 82 -2.74 3.11 16.50
CA GLU A 82 -2.95 3.64 17.86
C GLU A 82 -3.43 5.07 17.75
N PRO A 83 -4.65 5.42 18.13
CA PRO A 83 -5.68 4.53 18.69
C PRO A 83 -6.15 3.49 17.68
N SER A 84 -6.71 2.41 18.17
CA SER A 84 -7.15 1.31 17.32
C SER A 84 -8.30 1.76 16.42
N LEU A 85 -8.13 1.60 15.13
CA LEU A 85 -9.11 1.99 14.13
C LEU A 85 -9.53 0.77 13.30
N SER A 86 -10.83 0.70 13.02
CA SER A 86 -11.34 -0.33 12.11
C SER A 86 -11.14 0.13 10.66
N ALA A 87 -11.36 -0.79 9.72
CA ALA A 87 -11.31 -0.43 8.30
C ALA A 87 -12.32 0.67 7.97
N THR A 88 -13.49 0.62 8.60
CA THR A 88 -14.52 1.64 8.40
C THR A 88 -14.04 3.00 8.91
N ASP A 89 -13.37 3.01 10.06
CA ASP A 89 -12.82 4.25 10.60
C ASP A 89 -11.80 4.86 9.65
N LEU A 90 -10.97 4.03 9.04
CA LEU A 90 -9.96 4.49 8.10
C LEU A 90 -10.56 5.12 6.85
N MET A 91 -11.79 4.75 6.52
CA MET A 91 -12.49 5.36 5.38
C MET A 91 -13.05 6.75 5.70
N ARG A 92 -12.97 7.17 6.96
CA ARG A 92 -13.57 8.42 7.43
C ARG A 92 -12.53 9.45 7.87
N LEU A 93 -11.28 9.25 7.50
CA LEU A 93 -10.20 10.17 7.86
C LEU A 93 -10.38 11.52 7.19
N THR A 94 -9.90 12.57 7.85
CA THR A 94 -9.86 13.89 7.21
C THR A 94 -8.87 13.87 6.05
N PRO A 95 -9.02 14.78 5.08
CA PRO A 95 -8.05 14.86 3.99
C PRO A 95 -6.61 15.06 4.47
N TYR A 96 -6.43 15.85 5.53
CA TYR A 96 -5.09 16.10 6.07
C TYR A 96 -4.44 14.80 6.55
N VAL A 97 -5.18 13.99 7.30
CA VAL A 97 -4.69 12.70 7.79
C VAL A 97 -4.55 11.71 6.64
N GLY A 98 -5.56 11.63 5.79
CA GLY A 98 -5.57 10.68 4.69
C GLY A 98 -4.44 10.89 3.70
N ASN A 99 -4.09 12.15 3.40
CA ASN A 99 -3.00 12.43 2.48
C ASN A 99 -1.65 11.98 3.03
N GLN A 100 -1.45 12.12 4.32
CA GLN A 100 -0.22 11.62 4.95
C GLN A 100 -0.17 10.09 4.92
N LEU A 101 -1.31 9.45 5.19
CA LEU A 101 -1.40 8.00 5.13
C LEU A 101 -1.10 7.49 3.72
N LYS A 102 -1.63 8.16 2.72
CA LYS A 102 -1.39 7.80 1.33
C LYS A 102 0.10 7.76 0.99
N GLU A 103 0.87 8.67 1.54
CA GLU A 103 2.30 8.74 1.23
C GLU A 103 3.10 7.58 1.82
N ILE A 104 2.63 7.00 2.92
CA ILE A 104 3.37 5.92 3.58
C ILE A 104 2.87 4.54 3.18
N LEU A 105 1.68 4.44 2.57
CA LEU A 105 1.15 3.15 2.15
C LEU A 105 1.88 2.63 0.92
N PRO A 106 2.19 1.32 0.86
CA PRO A 106 2.74 0.74 -0.37
C PRO A 106 1.75 0.91 -1.52
N ASN A 107 2.24 1.40 -2.64
CA ASN A 107 1.40 1.64 -3.81
C ASN A 107 1.72 0.61 -4.88
N PRO A 108 0.78 -0.32 -5.18
CA PRO A 108 1.04 -1.35 -6.19
C PRO A 108 1.41 -0.80 -7.56
N PHE A 109 0.85 0.36 -7.91
CA PHE A 109 1.14 0.97 -9.21
C PHE A 109 2.53 1.57 -9.29
N GLN A 110 3.12 1.93 -8.14
CA GLN A 110 4.49 2.41 -8.12
C GLN A 110 5.46 1.30 -8.50
N GLU A 111 5.17 0.07 -8.14
CA GLU A 111 6.02 -1.05 -8.53
C GLU A 111 6.05 -1.20 -10.04
N MET A 112 4.90 -1.06 -10.70
CA MET A 112 4.85 -1.11 -12.15
C MET A 112 5.59 0.06 -12.78
N GLU A 113 5.36 1.26 -12.26
CA GLU A 113 6.00 2.46 -12.77
C GLU A 113 7.50 2.44 -12.54
N GLY A 114 7.92 1.88 -11.39
CA GLY A 114 9.33 1.76 -11.09
C GLY A 114 10.06 0.89 -12.09
N ASP A 115 9.43 -0.22 -12.49
CA ASP A 115 10.02 -1.09 -13.49
C ASP A 115 10.20 -0.37 -14.81
N ALA A 116 9.17 0.38 -15.22
CA ALA A 116 9.27 1.14 -16.47
C ALA A 116 10.30 2.26 -16.37
N GLY A 117 10.40 2.87 -15.20
CA GLY A 117 11.32 3.98 -14.99
C GLY A 117 12.78 3.59 -14.92
N ASN A 118 13.06 2.31 -14.72
CA ASN A 118 14.43 1.83 -14.56
C ASN A 118 15.06 1.41 -15.85
N GLU A 119 14.52 1.84 -16.91
CA GLU A 119 14.97 1.41 -18.23
C GLU A 119 16.03 2.29 -18.80
N GLU A 120 16.76 3.00 -18.07
CA GLU A 120 17.72 3.85 -18.70
C GLU A 120 19.02 3.32 -18.92
#